data_195c49a6af80ba5d183d7b8285b63e35
#
_entry.id   195c49a6af80ba5d183d7b8285b63e35
#
_cell.length_a   1.000
_cell.length_b   1.000
_cell.length_c   1.000
_cell.angle_alpha   90.00
_cell.angle_beta   90.00
_cell.angle_gamma   90.00
#
_symmetry.space_group_name_H-M   'P 1'
#
loop_
_entity.id
_entity.type
_entity.pdbx_description
1 polymer ?
#
loop_
_entity_poly.entity_id
_entity_poly.type
_entity_poly.pdbx_seq_one_letter_code
_entity_poly.pdbx_strand_id
1 'polypeptide(L)'
;MRGYSIEKMALLRTEMEQMFMESKELKTPNVCNSSAIGCIISGSCRLKQEGALRVIPERMLYVIDNRTESVENITNSEGSFEQVLFMFESDANMSHPSARERERFTNAIMQGIVSNLTIEELATMCCYSVSTFKRRFNQHFNESPHKWLLRCRLMLAAKIMSKTNISITELSSLCGFVNVSHFIATFRRHFGITPSSLKSTSREQ
;
A
#
# COMPACT_ATOMS: atom_id res chain seq x y z
N MET A 1 20.80 2.50 25.26
CA MET A 1 19.69 3.01 24.43
C MET A 1 20.26 4.04 23.47
N ARG A 2 20.46 3.70 22.19
CA ARG A 2 20.87 4.70 21.20
C ARG A 2 19.59 5.35 20.68
N GLY A 3 19.38 6.62 21.05
CA GLY A 3 18.26 7.42 20.59
C GLY A 3 18.27 7.48 19.06
N TYR A 4 17.23 6.98 18.44
CA TYR A 4 16.98 7.29 17.04
C TYR A 4 16.72 8.78 16.95
N SER A 5 17.43 9.46 16.06
CA SER A 5 17.30 10.88 15.85
C SER A 5 15.82 11.22 15.58
N ILE A 6 15.29 12.17 16.36
CA ILE A 6 13.96 12.75 16.19
C ILE A 6 13.75 13.18 14.73
N GLU A 7 14.82 13.61 14.04
CA GLU A 7 14.85 13.99 12.64
C GLU A 7 14.47 12.82 11.69
N LYS A 8 14.94 11.59 11.99
CA LYS A 8 14.64 10.43 11.15
C LYS A 8 13.19 9.98 11.29
N MET A 9 12.62 10.12 12.50
CA MET A 9 11.19 9.87 12.74
C MET A 9 10.32 10.95 12.08
N ALA A 10 10.75 12.21 12.12
CA ALA A 10 10.07 13.32 11.45
C ALA A 10 10.09 13.14 9.92
N LEU A 11 11.24 12.76 9.33
CA LEU A 11 11.37 12.50 7.91
C LEU A 11 10.46 11.34 7.45
N LEU A 12 10.43 10.24 8.20
CA LEU A 12 9.54 9.10 7.93
C LEU A 12 8.06 9.50 8.03
N ARG A 13 7.72 10.35 8.99
CA ARG A 13 6.35 10.87 9.12
C ARG A 13 5.97 11.70 7.90
N THR A 14 6.85 12.57 7.44
CA THR A 14 6.62 13.39 6.24
C THR A 14 6.49 12.53 4.98
N GLU A 15 7.36 11.52 4.78
CA GLU A 15 7.25 10.57 3.68
C GLU A 15 5.92 9.77 3.74
N MET A 16 5.51 9.36 4.94
CA MET A 16 4.22 8.68 5.15
C MET A 16 3.04 9.61 4.84
N GLU A 17 3.07 10.86 5.30
CA GLU A 17 2.01 11.85 5.06
C GLU A 17 1.88 12.19 3.57
N GLN A 18 2.97 12.23 2.81
CA GLN A 18 2.95 12.43 1.37
C GLN A 18 2.38 11.23 0.58
N MET A 19 2.57 10.01 1.09
CA MET A 19 2.13 8.79 0.41
C MET A 19 0.74 8.32 0.83
N PHE A 20 0.22 8.79 1.98
CA PHE A 20 -1.07 8.36 2.51
C PHE A 20 -2.04 9.52 2.65
N MET A 21 -3.19 9.39 2.02
CA MET A 21 -4.34 10.23 2.32
C MET A 21 -5.25 9.53 3.33
N GLU A 22 -5.59 10.24 4.41
CA GLU A 22 -6.63 9.80 5.32
C GLU A 22 -7.98 10.28 4.78
N SER A 23 -8.89 9.37 4.54
CA SER A 23 -10.24 9.73 4.09
C SER A 23 -11.28 9.12 5.00
N LYS A 24 -12.07 9.97 5.65
CA LYS A 24 -13.32 9.60 6.34
C LYS A 24 -14.50 9.51 5.37
N GLU A 25 -14.41 10.18 4.21
CA GLU A 25 -15.39 10.14 3.14
C GLU A 25 -14.67 10.18 1.79
N LEU A 26 -14.68 9.09 1.07
CA LEU A 26 -14.44 9.12 -0.36
C LEU A 26 -15.73 9.58 -1.04
N LYS A 27 -15.83 10.88 -1.34
CA LYS A 27 -16.49 11.23 -2.59
C LYS A 27 -15.64 10.57 -3.65
N THR A 28 -16.24 9.63 -4.44
CA THR A 28 -15.56 8.87 -5.50
C THR A 28 -14.39 9.69 -6.05
N PRO A 29 -13.13 9.27 -5.88
CA PRO A 29 -12.04 9.99 -6.52
C PRO A 29 -12.44 10.06 -7.98
N ASN A 30 -12.21 11.21 -8.62
CA ASN A 30 -12.30 11.31 -10.07
C ASN A 30 -11.29 10.29 -10.59
N VAL A 31 -11.78 9.06 -10.88
CA VAL A 31 -11.00 7.83 -11.09
C VAL A 31 -10.17 7.91 -12.38
N CYS A 32 -10.23 9.03 -13.09
CA CYS A 32 -9.67 9.15 -14.42
C CYS A 32 -8.15 8.97 -14.51
N ASN A 33 -7.36 9.20 -13.44
CA ASN A 33 -5.89 9.10 -13.55
C ASN A 33 -5.14 8.63 -12.28
N SER A 34 -5.80 8.26 -11.20
CA SER A 34 -5.12 7.86 -9.97
C SER A 34 -5.44 6.43 -9.60
N SER A 35 -4.42 5.65 -9.26
CA SER A 35 -4.57 4.31 -8.70
C SER A 35 -4.29 4.36 -7.21
N ALA A 36 -5.00 3.54 -6.42
CA ALA A 36 -4.80 3.50 -4.97
C ALA A 36 -4.87 2.07 -4.42
N ILE A 37 -4.19 1.85 -3.30
CA ILE A 37 -4.39 0.69 -2.45
C ILE A 37 -5.11 1.16 -1.20
N GLY A 38 -6.28 0.57 -0.92
CA GLY A 38 -7.04 0.82 0.29
C GLY A 38 -6.88 -0.29 1.32
N CYS A 39 -6.99 0.10 2.60
CA CYS A 39 -7.20 -0.82 3.72
C CYS A 39 -8.38 -0.32 4.53
N ILE A 40 -9.41 -1.14 4.67
CA ILE A 40 -10.56 -0.82 5.53
C ILE A 40 -10.15 -1.00 6.99
N ILE A 41 -10.31 0.04 7.78
CA ILE A 41 -10.04 0.06 9.22
C ILE A 41 -11.31 -0.20 10.01
N SER A 42 -12.42 0.41 9.60
CA SER A 42 -13.73 0.27 10.22
C SER A 42 -14.82 0.35 9.15
N GLY A 43 -15.83 -0.49 9.25
CA GLY A 43 -16.90 -0.60 8.25
C GLY A 43 -16.55 -1.56 7.12
N SER A 44 -17.09 -1.33 5.94
CA SER A 44 -16.80 -2.09 4.73
C SER A 44 -16.97 -1.22 3.50
N CYS A 45 -16.55 -1.67 2.33
CA CYS A 45 -16.89 -0.99 1.09
C CYS A 45 -17.42 -1.95 0.01
N ARG A 46 -18.30 -1.45 -0.84
CA ARG A 46 -18.67 -2.09 -2.11
C ARG A 46 -17.79 -1.57 -3.21
N LEU A 47 -17.03 -2.45 -3.81
CA LEU A 47 -16.16 -2.17 -4.94
C LEU A 47 -16.75 -2.80 -6.19
N LYS A 48 -17.02 -1.98 -7.21
CA LYS A 48 -17.43 -2.46 -8.53
C LYS A 48 -16.31 -2.30 -9.52
N GLN A 49 -15.85 -3.41 -10.10
CA GLN A 49 -14.78 -3.45 -11.11
C GLN A 49 -15.16 -4.41 -12.24
N GLU A 50 -15.06 -3.94 -13.49
CA GLU A 50 -15.36 -4.75 -14.68
C GLU A 50 -16.73 -5.45 -14.59
N GLY A 51 -17.74 -4.75 -14.05
CA GLY A 51 -19.09 -5.28 -13.84
C GLY A 51 -19.24 -6.20 -12.62
N ALA A 52 -18.16 -6.64 -11.99
CA ALA A 52 -18.19 -7.47 -10.79
C ALA A 52 -18.31 -6.61 -9.52
N LEU A 53 -19.28 -6.95 -8.67
CA LEU A 53 -19.47 -6.31 -7.37
C LEU A 53 -18.86 -7.17 -6.26
N ARG A 54 -17.98 -6.56 -5.45
CA ARG A 54 -17.35 -7.20 -4.29
C ARG A 54 -17.59 -6.37 -3.05
N VAL A 55 -17.79 -7.04 -1.91
CA VAL A 55 -17.79 -6.40 -0.60
C VAL A 55 -16.42 -6.64 0.03
N ILE A 56 -15.75 -5.57 0.38
CA ILE A 56 -14.43 -5.60 1.06
C ILE A 56 -14.68 -5.33 2.55
N PRO A 57 -14.47 -6.32 3.41
CA PRO A 57 -14.66 -6.17 4.85
C PRO A 57 -13.48 -5.46 5.52
N GLU A 58 -13.60 -5.21 6.82
CA GLU A 58 -12.52 -4.70 7.66
C GLU A 58 -11.25 -5.54 7.54
N ARG A 59 -10.11 -4.89 7.69
CA ARG A 59 -8.77 -5.48 7.65
C ARG A 59 -8.44 -6.21 6.35
N MET A 60 -9.04 -5.75 5.25
CA MET A 60 -8.72 -6.24 3.91
C MET A 60 -8.11 -5.12 3.07
N LEU A 61 -7.10 -5.49 2.29
CA LEU A 61 -6.54 -4.63 1.26
C LEU A 61 -7.35 -4.76 -0.03
N TYR A 62 -7.49 -3.65 -0.73
CA TYR A 62 -8.12 -3.61 -2.04
C TYR A 62 -7.42 -2.60 -2.95
N VAL A 63 -7.63 -2.74 -4.24
CA VAL A 63 -7.01 -1.91 -5.26
C VAL A 63 -8.10 -1.11 -5.98
N ILE A 64 -7.90 0.19 -6.06
CA ILE A 64 -8.65 1.10 -6.94
C ILE A 64 -7.76 1.39 -8.14
N ASP A 65 -8.26 1.12 -9.33
CA ASP A 65 -7.55 1.37 -10.59
C ASP A 65 -8.56 1.82 -11.66
N ASN A 66 -8.12 1.96 -12.90
CA ASN A 66 -8.98 2.38 -14.00
C ASN A 66 -10.12 1.40 -14.36
N ARG A 67 -10.11 0.18 -13.79
CA ARG A 67 -11.21 -0.81 -13.91
C ARG A 67 -12.28 -0.59 -12.86
N THR A 68 -12.03 0.30 -11.90
CA THR A 68 -12.96 0.60 -10.81
C THR A 68 -14.06 1.53 -11.30
N GLU A 69 -15.29 1.05 -11.33
CA GLU A 69 -16.47 1.81 -11.74
C GLU A 69 -17.07 2.61 -10.60
N SER A 70 -17.09 2.03 -9.39
CA SER A 70 -17.57 2.70 -8.18
C SER A 70 -16.97 2.11 -6.90
N VAL A 71 -16.87 2.95 -5.89
CA VAL A 71 -16.55 2.59 -4.50
C VAL A 71 -17.62 3.20 -3.62
N GLU A 72 -18.36 2.38 -2.89
CA GLU A 72 -19.41 2.80 -1.97
C GLU A 72 -19.01 2.42 -0.54
N ASN A 73 -18.89 3.40 0.33
CA ASN A 73 -18.54 3.21 1.73
C ASN A 73 -19.76 2.74 2.52
N ILE A 74 -19.60 1.72 3.35
CA ILE A 74 -20.63 1.16 4.22
C ILE A 74 -20.14 1.31 5.66
N THR A 75 -20.89 2.07 6.45
CA THR A 75 -20.63 2.22 7.89
C THR A 75 -20.89 0.92 8.66
N ASN A 76 -20.17 0.74 9.77
CA ASN A 76 -20.45 -0.35 10.71
C ASN A 76 -21.72 -0.08 11.56
N SER A 77 -22.03 -0.94 12.51
CA SER A 77 -23.17 -0.78 13.42
C SER A 77 -23.11 0.49 14.30
N GLU A 78 -21.94 1.08 14.46
CA GLU A 78 -21.70 2.32 15.20
C GLU A 78 -21.78 3.56 14.30
N GLY A 79 -22.12 3.41 13.02
CA GLY A 79 -22.18 4.48 12.03
C GLY A 79 -20.79 4.99 11.59
N SER A 80 -19.74 4.21 11.83
CA SER A 80 -18.36 4.58 11.51
C SER A 80 -17.87 3.91 10.23
N PHE A 81 -17.12 4.67 9.43
CA PHE A 81 -16.30 4.18 8.30
C PHE A 81 -14.94 4.86 8.36
N GLU A 82 -13.88 4.07 8.33
CA GLU A 82 -12.50 4.56 8.27
C GLU A 82 -11.67 3.67 7.35
N GLN A 83 -10.81 4.29 6.56
CA GLN A 83 -9.85 3.60 5.70
C GLN A 83 -8.54 4.35 5.58
N VAL A 84 -7.50 3.64 5.20
CA VAL A 84 -6.21 4.18 4.79
C VAL A 84 -6.07 3.99 3.30
N LEU A 85 -5.75 5.05 2.57
CA LEU A 85 -5.47 5.00 1.14
C LEU A 85 -4.00 5.33 0.88
N PHE A 86 -3.37 4.47 0.11
CA PHE A 86 -2.06 4.69 -0.47
C PHE A 86 -2.25 5.06 -1.94
N MET A 87 -2.05 6.34 -2.24
CA MET A 87 -2.28 6.86 -3.59
C MET A 87 -1.05 6.67 -4.48
N PHE A 88 -1.29 6.24 -5.70
CA PHE A 88 -0.31 6.26 -6.77
C PHE A 88 -0.68 7.35 -7.78
N GLU A 89 0.11 8.37 -7.86
CA GLU A 89 0.06 9.26 -9.01
C GLU A 89 0.66 8.50 -10.20
N SER A 90 -0.16 8.19 -11.19
CA SER A 90 0.35 7.75 -12.46
C SER A 90 0.96 8.98 -13.15
N ASP A 91 2.25 9.19 -12.94
CA ASP A 91 2.98 10.24 -13.63
C ASP A 91 2.73 10.14 -15.13
N ALA A 92 2.18 11.21 -15.72
CA ALA A 92 2.09 11.36 -17.17
C ALA A 92 3.47 11.28 -17.85
N ASN A 93 4.54 11.45 -17.06
CA ASN A 93 5.95 11.31 -17.44
C ASN A 93 6.50 9.89 -17.40
N MET A 94 5.69 8.86 -17.06
CA MET A 94 6.15 7.50 -17.26
C MET A 94 6.54 7.30 -18.72
N SER A 95 7.81 7.05 -18.98
CA SER A 95 8.38 6.78 -20.31
C SER A 95 7.95 5.40 -20.87
N HIS A 96 6.64 5.17 -20.87
CA HIS A 96 6.03 3.99 -21.47
C HIS A 96 5.42 4.38 -22.83
N PRO A 97 5.62 3.56 -23.87
CA PRO A 97 5.19 3.89 -25.23
C PRO A 97 3.67 4.03 -25.39
N SER A 98 2.88 3.45 -24.48
CA SER A 98 1.41 3.50 -24.56
C SER A 98 0.72 3.60 -23.20
N ALA A 99 -0.51 4.14 -23.18
CA ALA A 99 -1.36 4.17 -22.00
C ALA A 99 -1.60 2.76 -21.41
N ARG A 100 -1.77 1.75 -22.28
CA ARG A 100 -1.99 0.35 -21.89
C ARG A 100 -0.77 -0.28 -21.19
N GLU A 101 0.45 0.12 -21.58
CA GLU A 101 1.66 -0.35 -20.90
C GLU A 101 1.83 0.31 -19.53
N ARG A 102 1.51 1.60 -19.41
CA ARG A 102 1.51 2.31 -18.11
C ARG A 102 0.54 1.64 -17.14
N GLU A 103 -0.67 1.36 -17.60
CA GLU A 103 -1.70 0.68 -16.83
C GLU A 103 -1.23 -0.68 -16.30
N ARG A 104 -0.70 -1.55 -17.19
CA ARG A 104 -0.18 -2.87 -16.78
C ARG A 104 0.94 -2.73 -15.75
N PHE A 105 1.83 -1.76 -15.94
CA PHE A 105 2.94 -1.53 -15.04
C PHE A 105 2.46 -1.05 -13.66
N THR A 106 1.53 -0.10 -13.62
CA THR A 106 0.91 0.36 -12.37
C THR A 106 0.20 -0.78 -11.65
N ASN A 107 -0.62 -1.55 -12.36
CA ASN A 107 -1.34 -2.70 -11.80
C ASN A 107 -0.38 -3.77 -11.25
N ALA A 108 0.70 -4.08 -11.97
CA ALA A 108 1.71 -5.01 -11.48
C ALA A 108 2.37 -4.52 -10.18
N ILE A 109 2.71 -3.23 -10.10
CA ILE A 109 3.28 -2.63 -8.90
C ILE A 109 2.31 -2.73 -7.72
N MET A 110 1.05 -2.37 -7.91
CA MET A 110 0.04 -2.41 -6.86
C MET A 110 -0.19 -3.84 -6.36
N GLN A 111 -0.30 -4.80 -7.28
CA GLN A 111 -0.37 -6.22 -6.92
C GLN A 111 0.89 -6.68 -6.19
N GLY A 112 2.06 -6.19 -6.58
CA GLY A 112 3.31 -6.48 -5.89
C GLY A 112 3.36 -5.96 -4.44
N ILE A 113 2.61 -4.91 -4.10
CA ILE A 113 2.54 -4.40 -2.72
C ILE A 113 1.61 -5.27 -1.87
N VAL A 114 0.41 -5.61 -2.39
CA VAL A 114 -0.63 -6.32 -1.63
C VAL A 114 -0.49 -7.84 -1.64
N SER A 115 0.33 -8.37 -2.54
CA SER A 115 0.52 -9.81 -2.73
C SER A 115 2.01 -10.17 -2.70
N ASN A 116 2.32 -11.44 -2.38
CA ASN A 116 3.71 -11.91 -2.34
C ASN A 116 4.18 -12.40 -3.71
N LEU A 117 3.93 -11.59 -4.76
CA LEU A 117 4.38 -11.92 -6.12
C LEU A 117 5.89 -11.73 -6.27
N THR A 118 6.49 -12.62 -7.06
CA THR A 118 7.90 -12.54 -7.46
C THR A 118 8.11 -11.46 -8.53
N ILE A 119 9.35 -11.03 -8.71
CA ILE A 119 9.68 -10.06 -9.76
C ILE A 119 9.41 -10.63 -11.16
N GLU A 120 9.55 -11.95 -11.32
CA GLU A 120 9.24 -12.69 -12.54
C GLU A 120 7.74 -12.62 -12.89
N GLU A 121 6.88 -12.83 -11.88
CA GLU A 121 5.43 -12.71 -12.04
C GLU A 121 5.00 -11.28 -12.38
N LEU A 122 5.57 -10.28 -11.70
CA LEU A 122 5.30 -8.87 -11.99
C LEU A 122 5.76 -8.47 -13.40
N ALA A 123 6.91 -8.96 -13.84
CA ALA A 123 7.39 -8.74 -15.20
C ALA A 123 6.44 -9.35 -16.24
N THR A 124 5.96 -10.56 -15.97
CA THR A 124 4.98 -11.27 -16.83
C THR A 124 3.67 -10.49 -16.94
N MET A 125 3.14 -9.94 -15.84
CA MET A 125 1.95 -9.08 -15.84
C MET A 125 2.12 -7.84 -16.75
N CYS A 126 3.34 -7.32 -16.85
CA CYS A 126 3.69 -6.21 -17.71
C CYS A 126 3.97 -6.62 -19.17
N CYS A 127 3.99 -7.92 -19.48
CA CYS A 127 4.48 -8.48 -20.75
C CYS A 127 5.95 -8.07 -21.02
N TYR A 128 6.80 -8.04 -19.99
CA TYR A 128 8.21 -7.71 -20.07
C TYR A 128 9.09 -8.90 -19.69
N SER A 129 10.32 -8.92 -20.21
CA SER A 129 11.38 -9.72 -19.59
C SER A 129 11.72 -9.11 -18.22
N VAL A 130 12.25 -9.94 -17.32
CA VAL A 130 12.68 -9.51 -15.98
C VAL A 130 13.69 -8.36 -16.05
N SER A 131 14.63 -8.41 -17.01
CA SER A 131 15.61 -7.35 -17.22
C SER A 131 14.97 -6.03 -17.66
N THR A 132 13.99 -6.09 -18.58
CA THR A 132 13.24 -4.92 -19.04
C THR A 132 12.42 -4.33 -17.90
N PHE A 133 11.73 -5.17 -17.11
CA PHE A 133 10.97 -4.72 -15.96
C PHE A 133 11.86 -4.00 -14.93
N LYS A 134 12.97 -4.62 -14.51
CA LYS A 134 13.93 -4.02 -13.56
C LYS A 134 14.51 -2.70 -14.08
N ARG A 135 14.86 -2.63 -15.35
CA ARG A 135 15.38 -1.40 -15.96
C ARG A 135 14.35 -0.27 -15.96
N ARG A 136 13.11 -0.52 -16.42
CA ARG A 136 12.04 0.47 -16.45
C ARG A 136 11.62 0.90 -15.04
N PHE A 137 11.55 -0.05 -14.12
CA PHE A 137 11.26 0.23 -12.73
C PHE A 137 12.31 1.18 -12.12
N ASN A 138 13.60 0.89 -12.33
CA ASN A 138 14.68 1.72 -11.83
C ASN A 138 14.67 3.11 -12.47
N GLN A 139 14.39 3.22 -13.76
CA GLN A 139 14.26 4.51 -14.45
C GLN A 139 13.15 5.38 -13.85
N HIS A 140 12.06 4.75 -13.37
CA HIS A 140 10.92 5.46 -12.82
C HIS A 140 11.09 5.79 -11.33
N PHE A 141 11.49 4.80 -10.52
CA PHE A 141 11.56 4.92 -9.06
C PHE A 141 12.97 5.17 -8.51
N ASN A 142 13.98 5.18 -9.37
CA ASN A 142 15.40 5.28 -8.99
C ASN A 142 15.84 4.27 -7.92
N GLU A 143 15.15 3.13 -7.87
CA GLU A 143 15.35 2.07 -6.89
C GLU A 143 15.03 0.70 -7.49
N SER A 144 15.59 -0.38 -6.94
CA SER A 144 15.25 -1.74 -7.40
C SER A 144 13.82 -2.13 -7.00
N PRO A 145 13.09 -2.91 -7.83
CA PRO A 145 11.70 -3.30 -7.53
C PRO A 145 11.54 -3.94 -6.16
N HIS A 146 12.41 -4.90 -5.82
CA HIS A 146 12.35 -5.61 -4.54
C HIS A 146 12.48 -4.66 -3.33
N LYS A 147 13.45 -3.74 -3.37
CA LYS A 147 13.72 -2.82 -2.28
C LYS A 147 12.57 -1.82 -2.13
N TRP A 148 12.07 -1.29 -3.23
CA TRP A 148 10.97 -0.35 -3.25
C TRP A 148 9.65 -0.98 -2.75
N LEU A 149 9.27 -2.16 -3.27
CA LEU A 149 8.07 -2.88 -2.82
C LEU A 149 8.14 -3.23 -1.33
N LEU A 150 9.30 -3.65 -0.85
CA LEU A 150 9.51 -3.94 0.56
C LEU A 150 9.28 -2.69 1.42
N ARG A 151 9.83 -1.55 1.01
CA ARG A 151 9.64 -0.27 1.68
C ARG A 151 8.15 0.12 1.73
N CYS A 152 7.43 0.02 0.60
CA CYS A 152 6.00 0.31 0.56
C CYS A 152 5.18 -0.57 1.50
N ARG A 153 5.45 -1.88 1.54
CA ARG A 153 4.80 -2.81 2.47
C ARG A 153 5.05 -2.46 3.94
N LEU A 154 6.26 -2.07 4.29
CA LEU A 154 6.61 -1.66 5.65
C LEU A 154 5.92 -0.35 6.04
N MET A 155 5.85 0.63 5.14
CA MET A 155 5.15 1.89 5.37
C MET A 155 3.63 1.66 5.53
N LEU A 156 3.04 0.83 4.68
CA LEU A 156 1.64 0.43 4.79
C LEU A 156 1.37 -0.26 6.15
N ALA A 157 2.24 -1.18 6.57
CA ALA A 157 2.14 -1.84 7.86
C ALA A 157 2.21 -0.84 9.03
N ALA A 158 3.14 0.12 9.00
CA ALA A 158 3.27 1.15 10.03
C ALA A 158 2.00 2.01 10.12
N LYS A 159 1.41 2.39 8.97
CA LYS A 159 0.19 3.18 8.92
C LYS A 159 -1.03 2.42 9.45
N ILE A 160 -1.25 1.18 9.02
CA ILE A 160 -2.34 0.34 9.53
C ILE A 160 -2.22 0.18 11.05
N MET A 161 -1.01 -0.08 11.53
CA MET A 161 -0.74 -0.31 12.96
C MET A 161 -1.00 0.94 13.81
N SER A 162 -0.75 2.14 13.28
CA SER A 162 -1.05 3.40 13.98
C SER A 162 -2.55 3.68 14.11
N LYS A 163 -3.38 3.02 13.31
CA LYS A 163 -4.84 3.21 13.26
C LYS A 163 -5.63 2.04 13.85
N THR A 164 -5.00 0.90 14.08
CA THR A 164 -5.69 -0.32 14.50
C THR A 164 -5.00 -1.05 15.64
N ASN A 165 -5.78 -1.91 16.30
CA ASN A 165 -5.25 -2.86 17.29
C ASN A 165 -4.88 -4.23 16.68
N ILE A 166 -4.66 -4.30 15.37
CA ILE A 166 -4.29 -5.52 14.65
C ILE A 166 -3.08 -6.22 15.30
N SER A 167 -3.07 -7.54 15.34
CA SER A 167 -1.93 -8.31 15.84
C SER A 167 -0.74 -8.21 14.87
N ILE A 168 0.49 -8.35 15.36
CA ILE A 168 1.70 -8.32 14.52
C ILE A 168 1.69 -9.47 13.50
N THR A 169 1.17 -10.64 13.88
CA THR A 169 1.04 -11.78 12.99
C THR A 169 0.07 -11.50 11.84
N GLU A 170 -1.12 -11.01 12.15
CA GLU A 170 -2.15 -10.65 11.18
C GLU A 170 -1.67 -9.52 10.26
N LEU A 171 -1.02 -8.48 10.83
CA LEU A 171 -0.45 -7.37 10.07
C LEU A 171 0.63 -7.83 9.09
N SER A 172 1.52 -8.72 9.52
CA SER A 172 2.59 -9.23 8.65
C SER A 172 2.01 -9.97 7.44
N SER A 173 1.00 -10.83 7.66
CA SER A 173 0.26 -11.52 6.60
C SER A 173 -0.45 -10.54 5.65
N LEU A 174 -1.16 -9.56 6.21
CA LEU A 174 -1.88 -8.53 5.44
C LEU A 174 -0.95 -7.75 4.51
N CYS A 175 0.28 -7.48 4.97
CA CYS A 175 1.29 -6.77 4.19
C CYS A 175 2.17 -7.69 3.31
N GLY A 176 1.74 -8.94 3.07
CA GLY A 176 2.39 -9.86 2.14
C GLY A 176 3.69 -10.50 2.65
N PHE A 177 3.90 -10.56 3.98
CA PHE A 177 5.02 -11.29 4.56
C PHE A 177 4.61 -12.72 4.93
N VAL A 178 5.32 -13.69 4.40
CA VAL A 178 5.09 -15.11 4.72
C VAL A 178 5.56 -15.46 6.13
N ASN A 179 6.57 -14.77 6.65
CA ASN A 179 7.20 -15.08 7.94
C ASN A 179 7.22 -13.83 8.84
N VAL A 180 6.58 -13.96 10.00
CA VAL A 180 6.47 -12.88 11.01
C VAL A 180 7.84 -12.45 11.54
N SER A 181 8.76 -13.39 11.76
CA SER A 181 10.11 -13.06 12.24
C SER A 181 10.89 -12.25 11.20
N HIS A 182 10.74 -12.58 9.92
CA HIS A 182 11.32 -11.81 8.81
C HIS A 182 10.71 -10.41 8.75
N PHE A 183 9.39 -10.27 8.93
CA PHE A 183 8.71 -8.98 9.02
C PHE A 183 9.30 -8.12 10.16
N ILE A 184 9.34 -8.65 11.39
CA ILE A 184 9.85 -7.92 12.55
C ILE A 184 11.29 -7.47 12.35
N ALA A 185 12.17 -8.36 11.87
CA ALA A 185 13.58 -8.04 11.62
C ALA A 185 13.74 -6.96 10.54
N THR A 186 12.96 -7.06 9.46
CA THR A 186 13.00 -6.11 8.35
C THR A 186 12.42 -4.75 8.74
N PHE A 187 11.31 -4.76 9.48
CA PHE A 187 10.70 -3.56 10.04
C PHE A 187 11.68 -2.83 10.95
N ARG A 188 12.32 -3.54 11.90
CA ARG A 188 13.34 -2.97 12.78
C ARG A 188 14.55 -2.43 12.01
N ARG A 189 14.99 -3.11 10.96
CA ARG A 189 16.10 -2.64 10.11
C ARG A 189 15.75 -1.34 9.40
N HIS A 190 14.49 -1.21 8.97
CA HIS A 190 14.02 -0.05 8.22
C HIS A 190 13.71 1.14 9.11
N PHE A 191 12.92 0.94 10.17
CA PHE A 191 12.47 2.00 11.07
C PHE A 191 13.34 2.18 12.32
N GLY A 192 14.19 1.21 12.65
CA GLY A 192 15.04 1.19 13.83
C GLY A 192 14.35 0.76 15.11
N ILE A 193 13.05 0.65 15.11
CA ILE A 193 12.23 0.17 16.22
C ILE A 193 11.46 -1.07 15.80
N THR A 194 11.02 -1.87 16.78
CA THR A 194 10.16 -3.02 16.48
C THR A 194 8.71 -2.58 16.25
N PRO A 195 7.90 -3.39 15.53
CA PRO A 195 6.48 -3.12 15.38
C PRO A 195 5.78 -2.96 16.74
N SER A 196 6.12 -3.81 17.72
CA SER A 196 5.55 -3.74 19.08
C SER A 196 5.86 -2.42 19.78
N SER A 197 7.08 -1.90 19.64
CA SER A 197 7.48 -0.62 20.23
C SER A 197 6.74 0.56 19.58
N LEU A 198 6.52 0.53 18.27
CA LEU A 198 5.74 1.57 17.60
C LEU A 198 4.28 1.56 18.09
N LYS A 199 3.70 0.36 18.27
CA LYS A 199 2.32 0.21 18.73
C LYS A 199 2.11 0.73 20.16
N SER A 200 3.07 0.58 21.06
CA SER A 200 2.99 1.11 22.43
C SER A 200 3.02 2.65 22.45
N THR A 201 3.87 3.26 21.65
CA THR A 201 3.98 4.72 21.55
C THR A 201 2.73 5.39 20.98
N SER A 202 2.03 4.72 20.06
CA SER A 202 0.79 5.23 19.44
C SER A 202 -0.43 5.18 20.38
N ARG A 203 -0.34 4.50 21.52
CA ARG A 203 -1.42 4.40 22.52
C ARG A 203 -1.33 5.44 23.63
N GLU A 204 -0.21 6.14 23.72
CA GLU A 204 0.05 7.16 24.74
C GLU A 204 -0.26 8.59 24.26
N GLN A 205 -0.75 8.73 23.04
CA GLN A 205 -1.21 9.99 22.42
C GLN A 205 -2.71 9.96 22.18
#